data_70de250d58ecfa71eab126eecff25773
#
_entry.id   70de250d58ecfa71eab126eecff25773
#
_cell.length_a   1.000
_cell.length_b   1.000
_cell.length_c   1.000
_cell.angle_alpha   90.00
_cell.angle_beta   90.00
_cell.angle_gamma   90.00
#
_symmetry.space_group_name_H-M   'P 1'
#
loop_
_entity.id
_entity.type
_entity.pdbx_description
1 polymer ?
#
loop_
_entity_poly.entity_id
_entity_poly.type
_entity_poly.pdbx_seq_one_letter_code
_entity_poly.pdbx_strand_id
1 'polypeptide(L)'
;MSMRFSLPVQPEVMSRSRWRVLLRLSAMALPERGGSLVELALVLPFLSLLLIGVIDFGRAYYFSIEVAGAAHTGALYGTQNPTDTTGMQNAALGDASDVPGVTVTATYGCECSDGSHAVALCATQPSCGVNLVNYVQVTTSATYTPLFRWPGIPASFPLQGQARLRAGQ
;
A
#
# COMPACT_ATOMS: atom_id res chain seq x y z
N MET A 1 22.19 -62.23 -73.87
CA MET A 1 22.17 -60.92 -74.57
C MET A 1 21.44 -59.95 -73.57
N SER A 2 22.17 -59.25 -72.67
CA SER A 2 21.60 -58.45 -71.66
C SER A 2 22.17 -57.03 -71.79
N MET A 3 21.38 -56.10 -72.29
CA MET A 3 21.74 -54.67 -72.38
C MET A 3 21.42 -53.97 -71.08
N ARG A 4 22.45 -53.51 -70.38
CA ARG A 4 22.32 -52.56 -69.24
C ARG A 4 22.29 -51.16 -69.85
N PHE A 5 21.19 -50.48 -69.60
CA PHE A 5 21.03 -49.05 -69.89
C PHE A 5 21.41 -48.25 -68.61
N SER A 6 22.58 -47.63 -68.65
CA SER A 6 23.00 -46.68 -67.56
C SER A 6 22.62 -45.28 -68.01
N LEU A 7 21.69 -44.66 -67.24
CA LEU A 7 21.37 -43.24 -67.41
C LEU A 7 22.33 -42.42 -66.48
N PRO A 8 22.96 -41.36 -66.98
CA PRO A 8 23.78 -40.50 -66.21
C PRO A 8 22.86 -39.55 -65.30
N VAL A 9 23.06 -39.61 -64.01
CA VAL A 9 22.49 -38.63 -63.07
C VAL A 9 23.24 -37.33 -63.26
N GLN A 10 22.58 -36.32 -63.78
CA GLN A 10 23.09 -34.97 -63.89
C GLN A 10 22.87 -34.25 -62.50
N PRO A 11 23.90 -33.69 -61.93
CA PRO A 11 23.67 -32.84 -60.75
C PRO A 11 23.04 -31.52 -61.20
N GLU A 12 21.81 -31.29 -60.77
CA GLU A 12 21.11 -30.00 -60.94
C GLU A 12 21.93 -28.91 -60.20
N VAL A 13 22.68 -28.15 -60.98
CA VAL A 13 23.33 -26.92 -60.53
C VAL A 13 22.23 -25.93 -60.28
N MET A 14 21.87 -25.82 -59.01
CA MET A 14 20.86 -24.86 -58.52
C MET A 14 21.32 -23.47 -58.93
N SER A 15 20.63 -22.88 -59.89
CA SER A 15 20.94 -21.57 -60.48
C SER A 15 21.04 -20.47 -59.36
N ARG A 16 22.16 -19.74 -59.39
CA ARG A 16 22.45 -18.59 -58.51
C ARG A 16 21.35 -17.51 -58.51
N SER A 17 20.44 -17.54 -59.44
CA SER A 17 19.31 -16.63 -59.53
C SER A 17 18.25 -16.86 -58.44
N ARG A 18 18.05 -18.13 -58.02
CA ARG A 18 17.06 -18.46 -56.99
C ARG A 18 17.47 -17.96 -55.57
N TRP A 19 18.77 -17.89 -55.29
CA TRP A 19 19.30 -17.33 -54.05
C TRP A 19 19.07 -15.82 -53.91
N ARG A 20 19.10 -15.07 -55.02
CA ARG A 20 18.83 -13.63 -55.03
C ARG A 20 17.36 -13.30 -54.82
N VAL A 21 16.44 -14.18 -55.14
CA VAL A 21 15.02 -14.01 -54.89
C VAL A 21 14.70 -14.27 -53.41
N LEU A 22 15.34 -15.29 -52.82
CA LEU A 22 15.18 -15.57 -51.36
C LEU A 22 15.79 -14.48 -50.50
N LEU A 23 16.91 -13.89 -50.88
CA LEU A 23 17.52 -12.75 -50.16
C LEU A 23 16.75 -11.44 -50.35
N ARG A 24 15.96 -11.29 -51.45
CA ARG A 24 15.09 -10.11 -51.62
C ARG A 24 13.78 -10.19 -50.84
N LEU A 25 13.33 -11.37 -50.46
CA LEU A 25 12.15 -11.52 -49.58
C LEU A 25 12.45 -11.17 -48.13
N SER A 26 13.72 -11.17 -47.72
CA SER A 26 14.14 -10.74 -46.37
C SER A 26 14.28 -9.22 -46.22
N ALA A 27 14.20 -8.47 -47.30
CA ALA A 27 14.25 -6.99 -47.32
C ALA A 27 12.86 -6.37 -47.56
N MET A 28 11.77 -7.06 -47.21
CA MET A 28 10.54 -6.36 -46.95
C MET A 28 10.77 -5.56 -45.65
N ALA A 29 11.16 -4.30 -45.84
CA ALA A 29 11.13 -3.29 -44.81
C ALA A 29 9.79 -3.41 -44.07
N LEU A 30 9.83 -3.91 -42.86
CA LEU A 30 8.70 -3.83 -41.95
C LEU A 30 8.32 -2.35 -41.91
N PRO A 31 7.08 -1.99 -42.26
CA PRO A 31 6.69 -0.60 -42.24
C PRO A 31 6.99 -0.07 -40.81
N GLU A 32 7.58 1.12 -40.69
CA GLU A 32 8.00 1.78 -39.45
C GLU A 32 6.88 1.89 -38.38
N ARG A 33 5.68 1.46 -38.72
CA ARG A 33 4.50 1.35 -37.84
C ARG A 33 4.66 0.36 -36.68
N GLY A 34 5.65 -0.54 -36.67
CA GLY A 34 5.91 -1.49 -35.58
C GLY A 34 6.86 -0.96 -34.50
N GLY A 35 7.68 0.05 -34.77
CA GLY A 35 8.66 0.60 -33.81
C GLY A 35 7.99 1.15 -32.56
N SER A 36 6.95 1.93 -32.71
CA SER A 36 6.17 2.51 -31.61
C SER A 36 5.52 1.46 -30.70
N LEU A 37 5.07 0.32 -31.26
CA LEU A 37 4.51 -0.77 -30.45
C LEU A 37 5.58 -1.49 -29.63
N VAL A 38 6.79 -1.62 -30.17
CA VAL A 38 7.92 -2.22 -29.44
C VAL A 38 8.38 -1.31 -28.28
N GLU A 39 8.46 0.00 -28.51
CA GLU A 39 8.75 0.97 -27.47
C GLU A 39 7.71 0.94 -26.37
N LEU A 40 6.42 0.95 -26.74
CA LEU A 40 5.32 0.83 -25.77
C LEU A 40 5.41 -0.48 -24.99
N ALA A 41 5.69 -1.60 -25.64
CA ALA A 41 5.81 -2.92 -24.99
C ALA A 41 6.97 -2.97 -23.97
N LEU A 42 8.05 -2.21 -24.19
CA LEU A 42 9.15 -2.09 -23.25
C LEU A 42 8.82 -1.18 -22.06
N VAL A 43 8.08 -0.10 -22.28
CA VAL A 43 7.75 0.87 -21.24
C VAL A 43 6.56 0.41 -20.36
N LEU A 44 5.62 -0.33 -20.96
CA LEU A 44 4.38 -0.75 -20.32
C LEU A 44 4.59 -1.54 -19.01
N PRO A 45 5.52 -2.51 -18.90
CA PRO A 45 5.76 -3.20 -17.62
C PRO A 45 6.26 -2.27 -16.51
N PHE A 46 7.10 -1.29 -16.82
CA PHE A 46 7.56 -0.30 -15.84
C PHE A 46 6.42 0.63 -15.39
N LEU A 47 5.60 1.09 -16.33
CA LEU A 47 4.41 1.89 -16.04
C LEU A 47 3.40 1.10 -15.19
N SER A 48 3.17 -0.17 -15.50
CA SER A 48 2.26 -1.03 -14.73
C SER A 48 2.77 -1.24 -13.32
N LEU A 49 4.06 -1.49 -13.13
CA LEU A 49 4.67 -1.65 -11.82
C LEU A 49 4.59 -0.37 -10.99
N LEU A 50 4.82 0.78 -11.60
CA LEU A 50 4.67 2.09 -10.96
C LEU A 50 3.21 2.33 -10.55
N LEU A 51 2.25 2.04 -11.42
CA LEU A 51 0.82 2.21 -11.13
C LEU A 51 0.36 1.34 -9.96
N ILE A 52 0.78 0.07 -9.93
CA ILE A 52 0.50 -0.84 -8.83
C ILE A 52 1.09 -0.31 -7.52
N GLY A 53 2.33 0.20 -7.55
CA GLY A 53 2.97 0.80 -6.39
C GLY A 53 2.22 2.01 -5.86
N VAL A 54 1.76 2.90 -6.74
CA VAL A 54 0.97 4.09 -6.36
C VAL A 54 -0.35 3.69 -5.72
N ILE A 55 -1.05 2.68 -6.25
CA ILE A 55 -2.32 2.20 -5.70
C ILE A 55 -2.10 1.60 -4.30
N ASP A 56 -1.09 0.76 -4.14
CA ASP A 56 -0.81 0.09 -2.87
C ASP A 56 -0.39 1.09 -1.79
N PHE A 57 0.49 2.03 -2.13
CA PHE A 57 0.91 3.11 -1.23
C PHE A 57 -0.27 4.05 -0.88
N GLY A 58 -1.12 4.38 -1.86
CA GLY A 58 -2.32 5.19 -1.64
C GLY A 58 -3.27 4.56 -0.63
N ARG A 59 -3.48 3.23 -0.70
CA ARG A 59 -4.28 2.48 0.28
C ARG A 59 -3.65 2.49 1.67
N ALA A 60 -2.34 2.28 1.77
CA ALA A 60 -1.63 2.33 3.05
C ALA A 60 -1.79 3.71 3.71
N TYR A 61 -1.65 4.76 2.92
CA TYR A 61 -1.82 6.13 3.38
C TYR A 61 -3.26 6.43 3.82
N TYR A 62 -4.24 5.98 3.04
CA TYR A 62 -5.66 6.10 3.39
C TYR A 62 -5.96 5.44 4.74
N PHE A 63 -5.56 4.18 4.94
CA PHE A 63 -5.77 3.49 6.21
C PHE A 63 -5.04 4.16 7.38
N SER A 64 -3.87 4.75 7.13
CA SER A 64 -3.15 5.51 8.15
C SER A 64 -3.93 6.75 8.64
N ILE A 65 -4.57 7.46 7.71
CA ILE A 65 -5.41 8.63 8.04
C ILE A 65 -6.65 8.19 8.82
N GLU A 66 -7.34 7.12 8.38
CA GLU A 66 -8.52 6.58 9.03
C GLU A 66 -8.21 6.14 10.47
N VAL A 67 -7.12 5.40 10.68
CA VAL A 67 -6.69 4.95 12.01
C VAL A 67 -6.38 6.15 12.92
N ALA A 68 -5.73 7.18 12.39
CA ALA A 68 -5.46 8.40 13.15
C ALA A 68 -6.73 9.22 13.44
N GLY A 69 -7.63 9.33 12.45
CA GLY A 69 -8.93 9.98 12.59
C GLY A 69 -9.80 9.33 13.66
N ALA A 70 -9.86 8.00 13.65
CA ALA A 70 -10.59 7.23 14.64
C ALA A 70 -10.11 7.48 16.09
N ALA A 71 -8.80 7.58 16.30
CA ALA A 71 -8.28 7.94 17.60
C ALA A 71 -8.77 9.32 18.04
N HIS A 72 -8.80 10.28 17.11
CA HIS A 72 -9.27 11.63 17.39
C HIS A 72 -10.78 11.67 17.69
N THR A 73 -11.60 10.96 16.91
CA THR A 73 -13.05 10.85 17.12
C THR A 73 -13.39 10.24 18.47
N GLY A 74 -12.70 9.14 18.85
CA GLY A 74 -12.85 8.55 20.18
C GLY A 74 -12.45 9.49 21.29
N ALA A 75 -11.36 10.25 21.14
CA ALA A 75 -10.92 11.23 22.12
C ALA A 75 -11.88 12.42 22.24
N LEU A 76 -12.48 12.88 21.13
CA LEU A 76 -13.52 13.92 21.14
C LEU A 76 -14.75 13.48 21.94
N TYR A 77 -15.23 12.24 21.75
CA TYR A 77 -16.29 11.70 22.60
C TYR A 77 -15.90 11.75 24.09
N GLY A 78 -14.67 11.37 24.39
CA GLY A 78 -14.13 11.37 25.75
C GLY A 78 -14.03 12.74 26.39
N THR A 79 -13.93 13.83 25.63
CA THR A 79 -13.93 15.20 26.25
C THR A 79 -15.23 15.51 26.92
N GLN A 80 -16.35 14.92 26.48
CA GLN A 80 -17.67 15.10 27.08
C GLN A 80 -18.01 14.02 28.10
N ASN A 81 -17.45 12.81 27.93
CA ASN A 81 -17.69 11.64 28.78
C ASN A 81 -16.35 11.01 29.23
N PRO A 82 -15.59 11.66 30.12
CA PRO A 82 -14.19 11.29 30.36
C PRO A 82 -14.00 9.90 30.98
N THR A 83 -14.98 9.37 31.70
CA THR A 83 -14.91 8.06 32.37
C THR A 83 -15.49 6.92 31.52
N ASP A 84 -16.20 7.23 30.43
CA ASP A 84 -16.80 6.25 29.54
C ASP A 84 -15.80 5.76 28.46
N THR A 85 -14.86 4.94 28.89
CA THR A 85 -13.83 4.35 27.99
C THR A 85 -14.46 3.46 26.92
N THR A 86 -15.58 2.80 27.22
CA THR A 86 -16.29 1.94 26.25
C THR A 86 -16.93 2.78 25.14
N GLY A 87 -17.54 3.91 25.49
CA GLY A 87 -18.10 4.86 24.54
C GLY A 87 -17.02 5.44 23.62
N MET A 88 -15.84 5.80 24.17
CA MET A 88 -14.69 6.26 23.39
C MET A 88 -14.23 5.20 22.38
N GLN A 89 -14.14 3.92 22.80
CA GLN A 89 -13.77 2.81 21.93
C GLN A 89 -14.78 2.61 20.82
N ASN A 90 -16.08 2.62 21.15
CA ASN A 90 -17.14 2.46 20.16
C ASN A 90 -17.19 3.60 19.14
N ALA A 91 -16.98 4.84 19.61
CA ALA A 91 -16.90 6.00 18.72
C ALA A 91 -15.71 5.88 17.74
N ALA A 92 -14.55 5.46 18.23
CA ALA A 92 -13.37 5.23 17.37
C ALA A 92 -13.58 4.06 16.40
N LEU A 93 -14.15 2.94 16.84
CA LEU A 93 -14.45 1.80 15.96
C LEU A 93 -15.49 2.15 14.91
N GLY A 94 -16.47 2.98 15.24
CA GLY A 94 -17.47 3.46 14.29
C GLY A 94 -16.87 4.31 13.16
N ASP A 95 -15.88 5.13 13.51
CA ASP A 95 -15.18 6.00 12.53
C ASP A 95 -14.27 5.22 11.58
N ALA A 96 -13.58 4.19 12.07
CA ALA A 96 -12.70 3.34 11.26
C ALA A 96 -13.37 2.02 10.82
N SER A 97 -14.68 2.04 10.56
CA SER A 97 -15.46 0.84 10.23
C SER A 97 -15.05 0.13 8.93
N ASP A 98 -14.40 0.83 8.04
CA ASP A 98 -13.89 0.34 6.75
C ASP A 98 -12.44 -0.19 6.82
N VAL A 99 -11.74 0.00 7.94
CA VAL A 99 -10.40 -0.54 8.16
C VAL A 99 -10.47 -1.88 8.89
N PRO A 100 -10.07 -2.99 8.26
CA PRO A 100 -10.15 -4.29 8.89
C PRO A 100 -9.17 -4.45 10.05
N GLY A 101 -9.63 -5.03 11.15
CA GLY A 101 -8.77 -5.43 12.27
C GLY A 101 -8.27 -4.26 13.13
N VAL A 102 -9.00 -3.15 13.16
CA VAL A 102 -8.72 -2.05 14.07
C VAL A 102 -8.95 -2.48 15.52
N THR A 103 -7.98 -2.21 16.35
CA THR A 103 -8.08 -2.34 17.81
C THR A 103 -7.96 -0.98 18.45
N VAL A 104 -8.77 -0.73 19.49
CA VAL A 104 -8.84 0.57 20.18
C VAL A 104 -8.62 0.38 21.67
N THR A 105 -7.78 1.20 22.25
CA THR A 105 -7.63 1.34 23.70
C THR A 105 -7.92 2.77 24.09
N ALA A 106 -8.79 2.96 25.07
CA ALA A 106 -9.13 4.27 25.62
C ALA A 106 -8.82 4.33 27.11
N THR A 107 -8.23 5.42 27.54
CA THR A 107 -7.90 5.69 28.92
C THR A 107 -8.22 7.14 29.26
N TYR A 108 -8.47 7.39 30.53
CA TYR A 108 -8.58 8.75 31.10
C TYR A 108 -7.61 8.92 32.25
N GLY A 109 -7.35 10.14 32.62
CA GLY A 109 -6.45 10.43 33.74
C GLY A 109 -6.45 11.89 34.10
N CYS A 110 -5.59 12.23 35.07
CA CYS A 110 -5.36 13.58 35.52
C CYS A 110 -3.91 13.96 35.27
N GLU A 111 -3.68 15.21 34.93
CA GLU A 111 -2.35 15.80 34.78
C GLU A 111 -2.32 17.24 35.26
N CYS A 112 -1.15 17.77 35.47
CA CYS A 112 -1.00 19.19 35.70
C CYS A 112 -1.23 19.97 34.41
N SER A 113 -1.72 21.18 34.47
CA SER A 113 -2.04 21.98 33.26
C SER A 113 -0.84 22.29 32.37
N ASP A 114 0.38 22.11 32.88
CA ASP A 114 1.63 22.14 32.10
C ASP A 114 1.97 20.83 31.37
N GLY A 115 1.12 19.79 31.54
CA GLY A 115 1.33 18.46 30.94
C GLY A 115 2.22 17.53 31.77
N SER A 116 2.69 17.95 32.91
CA SER A 116 3.50 17.15 33.82
C SER A 116 2.64 16.25 34.74
N HIS A 117 3.28 15.27 35.39
CA HIS A 117 2.67 14.42 36.42
C HIS A 117 1.36 13.72 35.99
N ALA A 118 1.30 13.20 34.77
CA ALA A 118 0.13 12.48 34.28
C ALA A 118 -0.08 11.16 35.06
N VAL A 119 -1.29 10.98 35.60
CA VAL A 119 -1.71 9.79 36.36
C VAL A 119 -2.94 9.18 35.70
N ALA A 120 -2.84 7.91 35.31
CA ALA A 120 -3.96 7.17 34.75
C ALA A 120 -5.07 6.97 35.79
N LEU A 121 -6.32 6.98 35.31
CA LEU A 121 -7.53 6.78 36.13
C LEU A 121 -7.67 7.74 37.30
N CYS A 122 -6.88 8.80 37.37
CA CYS A 122 -6.80 9.71 38.53
C CYS A 122 -6.68 8.97 39.89
N ALA A 123 -6.02 7.78 39.87
CA ALA A 123 -5.92 6.92 41.05
C ALA A 123 -5.29 7.63 42.26
N THR A 124 -4.37 8.56 42.02
CA THR A 124 -3.83 9.50 42.99
C THR A 124 -3.77 10.87 42.34
N GLN A 125 -4.25 11.89 43.07
CA GLN A 125 -4.13 13.25 42.53
C GLN A 125 -2.66 13.69 42.54
N PRO A 126 -2.13 14.09 41.37
CA PRO A 126 -0.76 14.59 41.31
C PRO A 126 -0.65 15.91 42.06
N SER A 127 0.49 16.11 42.74
CA SER A 127 0.81 17.39 43.40
C SER A 127 1.27 18.37 42.32
N CYS A 128 0.40 19.31 41.97
CA CYS A 128 0.66 20.30 40.92
C CYS A 128 0.93 21.67 41.53
N GLY A 129 1.96 22.37 41.06
CA GLY A 129 2.15 23.79 41.29
C GLY A 129 1.24 24.69 40.45
N VAL A 130 0.47 24.09 39.54
CA VAL A 130 -0.48 24.69 38.61
C VAL A 130 -1.83 23.96 38.71
N ASN A 131 -2.81 24.35 37.90
CA ASN A 131 -4.13 23.70 37.93
C ASN A 131 -4.06 22.23 37.51
N LEU A 132 -4.88 21.40 38.18
CA LEU A 132 -5.13 20.01 37.78
C LEU A 132 -6.14 20.00 36.62
N VAL A 133 -5.91 19.19 35.62
CA VAL A 133 -6.81 19.00 34.46
C VAL A 133 -7.00 17.52 34.18
N ASN A 134 -8.19 17.18 33.72
CA ASN A 134 -8.45 15.82 33.24
C ASN A 134 -8.02 15.68 31.79
N TYR A 135 -7.57 14.49 31.40
CA TYR A 135 -7.29 14.16 30.04
C TYR A 135 -7.92 12.81 29.67
N VAL A 136 -8.19 12.64 28.38
CA VAL A 136 -8.55 11.37 27.76
C VAL A 136 -7.52 11.06 26.68
N GLN A 137 -7.22 9.78 26.53
CA GLN A 137 -6.29 9.31 25.53
C GLN A 137 -6.86 8.08 24.84
N VAL A 138 -6.93 8.12 23.53
CA VAL A 138 -7.37 7.00 22.69
C VAL A 138 -6.22 6.64 21.76
N THR A 139 -5.90 5.35 21.72
CA THR A 139 -4.90 4.78 20.84
C THR A 139 -5.58 3.73 19.98
N THR A 140 -5.42 3.85 18.70
CA THR A 140 -5.91 2.93 17.67
C THR A 140 -4.74 2.22 17.02
N SER A 141 -4.91 0.96 16.65
CA SER A 141 -3.91 0.25 15.86
C SER A 141 -4.57 -0.71 14.88
N ALA A 142 -3.96 -0.83 13.71
CA ALA A 142 -4.35 -1.78 12.66
C ALA A 142 -3.10 -2.35 12.00
N THR A 143 -3.24 -3.49 11.34
CA THR A 143 -2.14 -4.08 10.56
C THR A 143 -2.46 -3.95 9.08
N TYR A 144 -1.61 -3.22 8.36
CA TYR A 144 -1.70 -3.12 6.91
C TYR A 144 -0.94 -4.25 6.24
N THR A 145 -1.56 -4.88 5.25
CA THR A 145 -0.93 -5.87 4.37
C THR A 145 -0.95 -5.33 2.94
N PRO A 146 0.22 -5.13 2.30
CA PRO A 146 0.31 -4.74 0.91
C PRO A 146 -0.39 -5.77 -0.01
N LEU A 147 -0.97 -5.30 -1.12
CA LEU A 147 -1.57 -6.17 -2.15
C LEU A 147 -0.51 -7.01 -2.85
N PHE A 148 0.68 -6.43 -3.03
CA PHE A 148 1.81 -7.09 -3.66
C PHE A 148 2.98 -7.20 -2.70
N ARG A 149 3.70 -8.32 -2.77
CA ARG A 149 4.93 -8.51 -2.01
C ARG A 149 6.08 -7.83 -2.73
N TRP A 150 6.47 -6.67 -2.24
CA TRP A 150 7.59 -5.91 -2.77
C TRP A 150 8.91 -6.42 -2.20
N PRO A 151 9.96 -6.60 -3.02
CA PRO A 151 11.28 -6.93 -2.52
C PRO A 151 11.78 -5.84 -1.55
N GLY A 152 12.18 -6.25 -0.33
CA GLY A 152 12.69 -5.32 0.67
C GLY A 152 11.63 -4.63 1.54
N ILE A 153 10.33 -4.86 1.30
CA ILE A 153 9.25 -4.35 2.15
C ILE A 153 8.68 -5.50 2.99
N PRO A 154 8.43 -5.30 4.30
CA PRO A 154 7.79 -6.30 5.15
C PRO A 154 6.42 -6.72 4.59
N ALA A 155 6.03 -7.98 4.83
CA ALA A 155 4.73 -8.51 4.39
C ALA A 155 3.54 -7.81 5.07
N SER A 156 3.77 -7.18 6.21
CA SER A 156 2.79 -6.37 6.93
C SER A 156 3.50 -5.35 7.81
N PHE A 157 2.84 -4.24 8.10
CA PHE A 157 3.35 -3.23 9.03
C PHE A 157 2.22 -2.63 9.87
N PRO A 158 2.50 -2.27 11.13
CA PRO A 158 1.50 -1.68 12.01
C PRO A 158 1.23 -0.22 11.62
N LEU A 159 -0.04 0.13 11.59
CA LEU A 159 -0.51 1.50 11.56
C LEU A 159 -1.00 1.85 12.95
N GLN A 160 -0.66 3.03 13.44
CA GLN A 160 -1.05 3.49 14.78
C GLN A 160 -1.53 4.94 14.70
N GLY A 161 -2.60 5.20 15.46
CA GLY A 161 -3.10 6.54 15.73
C GLY A 161 -3.18 6.77 17.24
N GLN A 162 -2.91 7.97 17.69
CA GLN A 162 -3.06 8.36 19.07
C GLN A 162 -3.59 9.77 19.15
N ALA A 163 -4.61 9.97 19.96
CA ALA A 163 -5.12 11.28 20.28
C ALA A 163 -5.22 11.43 21.81
N ARG A 164 -4.75 12.56 22.30
CA ARG A 164 -4.87 12.95 23.72
C ARG A 164 -5.48 14.34 23.78
N LEU A 165 -6.60 14.43 24.45
CA LEU A 165 -7.36 15.67 24.60
C LEU A 165 -7.63 15.96 26.10
N ARG A 166 -7.73 17.23 26.43
CA ARG A 166 -8.18 17.63 27.77
C ARG A 166 -9.69 17.50 27.83
N ALA A 167 -10.16 16.86 28.87
CA ALA A 167 -11.59 16.74 29.14
C ALA A 167 -12.06 17.92 29.98
N GLY A 168 -13.29 18.34 29.77
CA GLY A 168 -13.95 19.32 30.63
C GLY A 168 -14.04 18.82 32.07
N GLN A 169 -13.96 19.72 33.03
CA GLN A 169 -14.23 19.45 34.44
C GLN A 169 -15.72 19.43 34.70
#